data_c6852b716f6c870889f6769b23a71aae
#
_entry.id   c6852b716f6c870889f6769b23a71aae
#
_cell.length_a   1.000
_cell.length_b   1.000
_cell.length_c   1.000
_cell.angle_alpha   90.00
_cell.angle_beta   90.00
_cell.angle_gamma   90.00
#
_symmetry.space_group_name_H-M   'P 1'
#
loop_
_entity.id
_entity.type
_entity.pdbx_description
1 polymer ?
#
loop_
_entity_poly.entity_id
_entity_poly.type
_entity_poly.pdbx_seq_one_letter_code
_entity_poly.pdbx_strand_id
1 'polypeptide(L)'
;RQAGHVVFAVETSQGVLTAEEEQRYLTESIGQAPPERTQSGDLSAIASMPELKNVDLVFLALHGGSGEDGTVQTLLSDVQIPFTGSSALGSALAMDKDVAKHLFLGVGAPTPEWVIAPASIEEVREQLGFPLIVKPNAQGSTVGLSLVEEASGLEVAIAAARAFDDKVMLERYILGRELTVGILDGNALAVGEIIPAGGDIFDYAAKYQAGAAEEIFPADIDSETTLRAQELGLLVHEALKLGAYSRVDFRMDAHGKLWVLEVNTLPGLSIGSLLPKSAVAAGVDFVELCERICVSALTGAP
;
A
#
# COMPACT_ATOMS: atom_id res chain seq x y z
N ARG A 1 12.89 -1.67 19.70
CA ARG A 1 13.67 -1.34 20.93
C ARG A 1 12.88 -1.62 22.22
N GLN A 2 11.59 -1.33 22.29
CA GLN A 2 10.76 -1.60 23.49
C GLN A 2 10.75 -3.08 23.88
N ALA A 3 10.76 -3.98 22.91
CA ALA A 3 10.84 -5.43 23.11
C ALA A 3 12.27 -5.95 23.37
N GLY A 4 13.26 -5.08 23.52
CA GLY A 4 14.64 -5.46 23.87
C GLY A 4 15.58 -5.66 22.68
N HIS A 5 15.15 -5.43 21.45
CA HIS A 5 16.01 -5.55 20.27
C HIS A 5 17.00 -4.40 20.13
N VAL A 6 18.20 -4.70 19.61
CA VAL A 6 19.16 -3.71 19.15
C VAL A 6 18.76 -3.29 17.74
N VAL A 7 18.43 -2.02 17.55
CA VAL A 7 17.90 -1.49 16.29
C VAL A 7 18.83 -0.38 15.77
N PHE A 8 19.25 -0.54 14.52
CA PHE A 8 19.95 0.48 13.74
C PHE A 8 18.98 1.05 12.70
N ALA A 9 18.76 2.36 12.73
CA ALA A 9 18.00 3.03 11.68
C ALA A 9 18.90 3.25 10.47
N VAL A 10 18.41 2.90 9.28
CA VAL A 10 19.15 3.02 8.02
C VAL A 10 18.31 3.84 7.04
N GLU A 11 18.91 4.90 6.53
CA GLU A 11 18.35 5.63 5.39
C GLU A 11 19.08 5.16 4.12
N THR A 12 18.32 4.79 3.09
CA THR A 12 18.86 4.08 1.91
C THR A 12 19.93 4.85 1.14
N SER A 13 19.89 6.18 1.19
CA SER A 13 20.85 7.06 0.50
C SER A 13 22.04 7.48 1.37
N GLN A 14 21.94 7.34 2.70
CA GLN A 14 22.93 7.87 3.68
C GLN A 14 23.61 6.76 4.49
N GLY A 15 23.00 5.59 4.59
CA GLY A 15 23.50 4.50 5.44
C GLY A 15 22.92 4.54 6.86
N VAL A 16 23.67 4.02 7.83
CA VAL A 16 23.24 3.98 9.24
C VAL A 16 23.19 5.39 9.80
N LEU A 17 22.03 5.74 10.36
CA LEU A 17 21.80 7.04 10.96
C LEU A 17 22.44 7.14 12.35
N THR A 18 22.98 8.31 12.66
CA THR A 18 23.32 8.68 14.03
C THR A 18 22.05 8.90 14.87
N ALA A 19 22.17 8.87 16.20
CA ALA A 19 21.04 9.14 17.09
C ALA A 19 20.41 10.53 16.87
N GLU A 20 21.21 11.54 16.49
CA GLU A 20 20.73 12.88 16.19
C GLU A 20 19.93 12.91 14.89
N GLU A 21 20.40 12.23 13.83
CA GLU A 21 19.71 12.10 12.56
C GLU A 21 18.41 11.32 12.73
N GLU A 22 18.44 10.19 13.45
CA GLU A 22 17.24 9.42 13.76
C GLU A 22 16.19 10.30 14.47
N GLN A 23 16.60 11.06 15.49
CA GLN A 23 15.70 11.95 16.22
C GLN A 23 15.12 13.05 15.30
N ARG A 24 15.92 13.57 14.37
CA ARG A 24 15.45 14.55 13.37
C ARG A 24 14.35 13.96 12.49
N TYR A 25 14.55 12.76 11.92
CA TYR A 25 13.54 12.09 11.11
C TYR A 25 12.24 11.79 11.88
N LEU A 26 12.33 11.47 13.17
CA LEU A 26 11.15 11.24 14.01
C LEU A 26 10.34 12.53 14.30
N THR A 27 10.97 13.70 14.17
CA THR A 27 10.34 15.00 14.45
C THR A 27 9.94 15.77 13.19
N GLU A 28 10.52 15.44 12.05
CA GLU A 28 10.17 16.04 10.77
C GLU A 28 8.77 15.57 10.33
N SER A 29 7.94 16.53 9.92
CA SER A 29 6.64 16.21 9.31
C SER A 29 6.83 15.65 7.89
N ILE A 30 6.01 14.68 7.52
CA ILE A 30 5.93 14.23 6.13
C ILE A 30 5.55 15.41 5.23
N GLY A 31 6.24 15.57 4.10
CA GLY A 31 6.02 16.68 3.18
C GLY A 31 4.57 16.75 2.68
N GLN A 32 4.08 17.96 2.46
CA GLN A 32 2.69 18.22 2.01
C GLN A 32 2.45 17.87 0.53
N ALA A 33 3.51 17.70 -0.24
CA ALA A 33 3.44 17.32 -1.65
C ALA A 33 4.03 15.92 -1.86
N PRO A 34 3.48 15.12 -2.81
CA PRO A 34 4.08 13.85 -3.16
C PRO A 34 5.53 14.08 -3.63
N PRO A 35 6.45 13.15 -3.34
CA PRO A 35 7.81 13.25 -3.83
C PRO A 35 7.81 13.29 -5.36
N GLU A 36 8.69 14.11 -5.94
CA GLU A 36 8.96 14.03 -7.37
C GLU A 36 9.42 12.61 -7.74
N ARG A 37 9.22 12.21 -9.01
CA ARG A 37 9.71 10.91 -9.51
C ARG A 37 11.22 10.85 -9.26
N THR A 38 11.63 10.31 -8.12
CA THR A 38 13.01 10.03 -7.83
C THR A 38 13.43 8.86 -8.72
N GLN A 39 14.46 9.05 -9.54
CA GLN A 39 15.19 7.90 -10.07
C GLN A 39 15.60 7.06 -8.85
N SER A 40 15.28 5.78 -8.88
CA SER A 40 15.68 4.84 -7.83
C SER A 40 17.15 5.10 -7.50
N GLY A 41 17.43 5.56 -6.28
CA GLY A 41 18.79 5.73 -5.82
C GLY A 41 19.55 4.40 -6.00
N ASP A 42 20.84 4.46 -6.09
CA ASP A 42 21.66 3.24 -6.21
C ASP A 42 21.51 2.39 -4.93
N LEU A 43 20.50 1.51 -4.94
CA LEU A 43 20.24 0.58 -3.84
C LEU A 43 21.30 -0.53 -3.71
N SER A 44 22.21 -0.64 -4.69
CA SER A 44 23.32 -1.63 -4.62
C SER A 44 24.20 -1.41 -3.40
N ALA A 45 24.26 -0.17 -2.89
CA ALA A 45 24.94 0.16 -1.64
C ALA A 45 24.34 -0.58 -0.43
N ILE A 46 23.04 -0.83 -0.40
CA ILE A 46 22.38 -1.52 0.71
C ILE A 46 22.97 -2.91 0.89
N ALA A 47 23.05 -3.71 -0.18
CA ALA A 47 23.57 -5.08 -0.11
C ALA A 47 25.06 -5.14 0.30
N SER A 48 25.81 -4.05 0.16
CA SER A 48 27.21 -3.94 0.51
C SER A 48 27.50 -3.31 1.87
N MET A 49 26.48 -2.85 2.61
CA MET A 49 26.63 -2.23 3.93
C MET A 49 27.27 -3.20 4.92
N PRO A 50 28.39 -2.84 5.59
CA PRO A 50 29.04 -3.72 6.57
C PRO A 50 28.12 -4.10 7.73
N GLU A 51 27.20 -3.22 8.10
CA GLU A 51 26.26 -3.38 9.21
C GLU A 51 25.30 -4.55 8.96
N LEU A 52 24.89 -4.77 7.70
CA LEU A 52 23.98 -5.87 7.34
C LEU A 52 24.58 -7.25 7.59
N LYS A 53 25.92 -7.37 7.69
CA LYS A 53 26.57 -8.66 7.95
C LYS A 53 26.32 -9.19 9.38
N ASN A 54 25.86 -8.33 10.28
CA ASN A 54 25.73 -8.62 11.71
C ASN A 54 24.31 -8.39 12.22
N VAL A 55 23.32 -8.31 11.33
CA VAL A 55 21.90 -8.22 11.71
C VAL A 55 21.21 -9.56 11.52
N ASP A 56 20.28 -9.87 12.40
CA ASP A 56 19.43 -11.07 12.27
C ASP A 56 18.32 -10.85 11.25
N LEU A 57 17.89 -9.58 11.06
CA LEU A 57 16.73 -9.22 10.27
C LEU A 57 16.82 -7.77 9.78
N VAL A 58 16.35 -7.50 8.58
CA VAL A 58 16.06 -6.16 8.08
C VAL A 58 14.56 -5.90 8.17
N PHE A 59 14.17 -4.91 8.98
CA PHE A 59 12.79 -4.45 9.05
C PHE A 59 12.55 -3.39 7.98
N LEU A 60 11.76 -3.71 6.96
CA LEU A 60 11.46 -2.81 5.86
C LEU A 60 10.36 -1.82 6.26
N ALA A 61 10.68 -0.55 6.30
CA ALA A 61 9.77 0.57 6.56
C ALA A 61 9.84 1.60 5.41
N LEU A 62 9.89 1.11 4.18
CA LEU A 62 10.00 1.88 2.95
C LEU A 62 8.62 2.04 2.32
N HIS A 63 8.43 3.11 1.55
CA HIS A 63 7.18 3.34 0.82
C HIS A 63 7.47 3.71 -0.64
N GLY A 64 6.72 3.09 -1.55
CA GLY A 64 6.78 3.35 -2.98
C GLY A 64 8.07 2.91 -3.67
N GLY A 65 8.07 2.98 -5.00
CA GLY A 65 9.22 2.71 -5.85
C GLY A 65 9.92 1.41 -5.50
N SER A 66 11.25 1.43 -5.56
CA SER A 66 12.11 0.26 -5.31
C SER A 66 12.04 -0.33 -3.89
N GLY A 67 11.39 0.37 -2.95
CA GLY A 67 11.08 -0.17 -1.63
C GLY A 67 9.95 -1.21 -1.64
N GLU A 68 8.97 -1.04 -2.54
CA GLU A 68 7.76 -1.87 -2.59
C GLU A 68 7.59 -2.67 -3.89
N ASP A 69 8.43 -2.47 -4.92
CA ASP A 69 8.30 -3.11 -6.23
C ASP A 69 9.05 -4.46 -6.36
N GLY A 70 9.68 -4.92 -5.30
CA GLY A 70 10.47 -6.16 -5.29
C GLY A 70 11.98 -5.94 -5.45
N THR A 71 12.43 -4.73 -5.74
CA THR A 71 13.87 -4.43 -5.98
C THR A 71 14.69 -4.66 -4.72
N VAL A 72 14.35 -4.00 -3.60
CA VAL A 72 15.06 -4.17 -2.31
C VAL A 72 14.96 -5.61 -1.82
N GLN A 73 13.79 -6.24 -1.98
CA GLN A 73 13.55 -7.62 -1.60
C GLN A 73 14.46 -8.59 -2.37
N THR A 74 14.69 -8.34 -3.67
CA THR A 74 15.63 -9.12 -4.48
C THR A 74 17.06 -8.97 -3.98
N LEU A 75 17.52 -7.74 -3.70
CA LEU A 75 18.87 -7.48 -3.21
C LEU A 75 19.13 -8.15 -1.86
N LEU A 76 18.19 -8.08 -0.92
CA LEU A 76 18.32 -8.73 0.38
C LEU A 76 18.27 -10.24 0.29
N SER A 77 17.45 -10.79 -0.62
CA SER A 77 17.39 -12.24 -0.87
C SER A 77 18.71 -12.76 -1.46
N ASP A 78 19.33 -12.02 -2.37
CA ASP A 78 20.60 -12.42 -3.00
C ASP A 78 21.74 -12.53 -2.00
N VAL A 79 21.75 -11.66 -0.98
CA VAL A 79 22.73 -11.69 0.12
C VAL A 79 22.25 -12.53 1.31
N GLN A 80 21.14 -13.22 1.20
CA GLN A 80 20.57 -14.15 2.20
C GLN A 80 20.30 -13.51 3.58
N ILE A 81 19.88 -12.24 3.59
CA ILE A 81 19.48 -11.55 4.82
C ILE A 81 17.96 -11.63 4.96
N PRO A 82 17.43 -12.16 6.08
CA PRO A 82 15.99 -12.14 6.35
C PRO A 82 15.46 -10.70 6.38
N PHE A 83 14.26 -10.49 5.84
CA PHE A 83 13.60 -9.19 5.85
C PHE A 83 12.09 -9.34 6.03
N THR A 84 11.46 -8.30 6.57
CA THR A 84 10.01 -8.26 6.79
C THR A 84 9.24 -7.94 5.51
N GLY A 85 8.00 -8.41 5.44
CA GLY A 85 7.08 -8.13 4.33
C GLY A 85 7.01 -9.27 3.33
N SER A 86 6.68 -8.92 2.10
CA SER A 86 6.48 -9.88 1.02
C SER A 86 7.76 -10.16 0.25
N SER A 87 7.83 -11.31 -0.41
CA SER A 87 8.92 -11.63 -1.34
C SER A 87 8.99 -10.65 -2.50
N ALA A 88 10.10 -10.66 -3.25
CA ALA A 88 10.24 -9.83 -4.46
C ALA A 88 9.10 -10.08 -5.46
N LEU A 89 8.68 -11.34 -5.64
CA LEU A 89 7.56 -11.67 -6.51
C LEU A 89 6.24 -11.08 -6.02
N GLY A 90 5.90 -11.28 -4.73
CA GLY A 90 4.66 -10.75 -4.17
C GLY A 90 4.60 -9.22 -4.22
N SER A 91 5.71 -8.56 -3.90
CA SER A 91 5.85 -7.11 -4.00
C SER A 91 5.63 -6.59 -5.42
N ALA A 92 6.28 -7.21 -6.42
CA ALA A 92 6.12 -6.83 -7.83
C ALA A 92 4.69 -7.06 -8.34
N LEU A 93 4.05 -8.18 -7.98
CA LEU A 93 2.66 -8.47 -8.36
C LEU A 93 1.67 -7.46 -7.77
N ALA A 94 1.86 -7.05 -6.52
CA ALA A 94 0.99 -6.09 -5.85
C ALA A 94 1.20 -4.66 -6.38
N MET A 95 2.43 -4.29 -6.69
CA MET A 95 2.77 -2.95 -7.17
C MET A 95 2.21 -2.67 -8.56
N ASP A 96 2.23 -3.64 -9.48
CA ASP A 96 1.59 -3.51 -10.80
C ASP A 96 0.07 -3.73 -10.68
N LYS A 97 -0.70 -2.64 -10.58
CA LYS A 97 -2.16 -2.69 -10.40
C LYS A 97 -2.89 -3.44 -11.50
N ASP A 98 -2.43 -3.35 -12.73
CA ASP A 98 -3.01 -4.08 -13.86
C ASP A 98 -2.86 -5.60 -13.68
N VAL A 99 -1.66 -6.06 -13.31
CA VAL A 99 -1.40 -7.47 -13.00
C VAL A 99 -2.18 -7.91 -11.77
N ALA A 100 -2.16 -7.13 -10.70
CA ALA A 100 -2.89 -7.42 -9.46
C ALA A 100 -4.39 -7.61 -9.72
N LYS A 101 -5.01 -6.70 -10.48
CA LYS A 101 -6.44 -6.77 -10.80
C LYS A 101 -6.80 -7.99 -11.66
N HIS A 102 -5.94 -8.42 -12.58
CA HIS A 102 -6.13 -9.67 -13.30
C HIS A 102 -6.08 -10.89 -12.37
N LEU A 103 -5.19 -10.88 -11.37
CA LEU A 103 -5.15 -11.93 -10.36
C LEU A 103 -6.38 -11.91 -9.45
N PHE A 104 -6.88 -10.73 -9.06
CA PHE A 104 -8.13 -10.60 -8.30
C PHE A 104 -9.31 -11.23 -9.06
N LEU A 105 -9.47 -10.91 -10.35
CA LEU A 105 -10.51 -11.52 -11.18
C LEU A 105 -10.32 -13.03 -11.31
N GLY A 106 -9.07 -13.51 -11.42
CA GLY A 106 -8.73 -14.92 -11.50
C GLY A 106 -9.17 -15.75 -10.29
N VAL A 107 -9.26 -15.12 -9.11
CA VAL A 107 -9.75 -15.76 -7.87
C VAL A 107 -11.19 -15.37 -7.52
N GLY A 108 -11.88 -14.63 -8.40
CA GLY A 108 -13.28 -14.23 -8.22
C GLY A 108 -13.48 -13.06 -7.25
N ALA A 109 -12.43 -12.29 -6.93
CA ALA A 109 -12.54 -11.06 -6.16
C ALA A 109 -12.98 -9.89 -7.07
N PRO A 110 -14.09 -9.20 -6.74
CA PRO A 110 -14.55 -8.06 -7.52
C PRO A 110 -13.55 -6.91 -7.45
N THR A 111 -13.23 -6.32 -8.58
CA THR A 111 -12.43 -5.10 -8.71
C THR A 111 -13.05 -4.20 -9.78
N PRO A 112 -12.96 -2.85 -9.68
CA PRO A 112 -13.52 -1.98 -10.71
C PRO A 112 -12.92 -2.28 -12.07
N GLU A 113 -13.70 -2.13 -13.14
CA GLU A 113 -13.23 -2.29 -14.52
C GLU A 113 -12.20 -1.20 -14.84
N TRP A 114 -11.21 -1.55 -15.69
CA TRP A 114 -10.16 -0.62 -16.07
C TRP A 114 -9.68 -0.85 -17.51
N VAL A 115 -9.04 0.17 -18.05
CA VAL A 115 -8.27 0.11 -19.30
C VAL A 115 -6.91 0.78 -19.09
N ILE A 116 -5.92 0.38 -19.87
CA ILE A 116 -4.59 1.00 -19.85
C ILE A 116 -4.48 1.97 -21.02
N ALA A 117 -4.03 3.20 -20.76
CA ALA A 117 -3.80 4.18 -21.80
C ALA A 117 -2.61 3.77 -22.72
N PRO A 118 -2.68 4.06 -24.04
CA PRO A 118 -3.69 4.88 -24.70
C PRO A 118 -4.99 4.10 -24.96
N ALA A 119 -6.13 4.76 -24.77
CA ALA A 119 -7.46 4.27 -25.11
C ALA A 119 -8.27 5.41 -25.75
N SER A 120 -9.17 5.10 -26.69
CA SER A 120 -10.01 6.12 -27.29
C SER A 120 -11.11 6.59 -26.31
N ILE A 121 -11.62 7.81 -26.49
CA ILE A 121 -12.69 8.35 -25.64
C ILE A 121 -13.94 7.47 -25.74
N GLU A 122 -14.22 6.91 -26.93
CA GLU A 122 -15.33 6.01 -27.17
C GLU A 122 -15.19 4.71 -26.35
N GLU A 123 -14.02 4.11 -26.39
CA GLU A 123 -13.69 2.91 -25.60
C GLU A 123 -13.83 3.17 -24.09
N VAL A 124 -13.26 4.26 -23.61
CA VAL A 124 -13.38 4.66 -22.21
C VAL A 124 -14.83 4.86 -21.79
N ARG A 125 -15.62 5.55 -22.63
CA ARG A 125 -17.04 5.79 -22.35
C ARG A 125 -17.87 4.51 -22.32
N GLU A 126 -17.61 3.57 -23.24
CA GLU A 126 -18.34 2.31 -23.32
C GLU A 126 -17.98 1.36 -22.18
N GLN A 127 -16.70 1.26 -21.82
CA GLN A 127 -16.25 0.29 -20.82
C GLN A 127 -16.34 0.82 -19.39
N LEU A 128 -15.98 2.09 -19.16
CA LEU A 128 -15.86 2.66 -17.81
C LEU A 128 -16.96 3.67 -17.48
N GLY A 129 -17.35 4.51 -18.46
CA GLY A 129 -18.20 5.68 -18.22
C GLY A 129 -17.45 6.80 -17.51
N PHE A 130 -18.20 7.83 -17.08
CA PHE A 130 -17.72 8.95 -16.27
C PHE A 130 -18.65 9.11 -15.05
N PRO A 131 -18.14 9.51 -13.89
CA PRO A 131 -16.73 9.81 -13.61
C PRO A 131 -15.85 8.57 -13.58
N LEU A 132 -14.52 8.77 -13.79
CA LEU A 132 -13.51 7.72 -13.69
C LEU A 132 -12.24 8.20 -12.99
N ILE A 133 -11.44 7.25 -12.52
CA ILE A 133 -10.13 7.53 -11.93
C ILE A 133 -9.03 7.33 -12.98
N VAL A 134 -8.13 8.31 -13.07
CA VAL A 134 -6.87 8.19 -13.82
C VAL A 134 -5.73 8.15 -12.83
N LYS A 135 -4.88 7.14 -12.91
CA LYS A 135 -3.77 6.95 -11.95
C LYS A 135 -2.57 6.27 -12.61
N PRO A 136 -1.33 6.49 -12.11
CA PRO A 136 -0.18 5.69 -12.45
C PRO A 136 -0.44 4.22 -12.08
N ASN A 137 0.05 3.27 -12.88
CA ASN A 137 -0.18 1.84 -12.65
C ASN A 137 0.64 1.31 -11.45
N ALA A 138 1.88 1.76 -11.29
CA ALA A 138 2.82 1.25 -10.29
C ALA A 138 3.26 2.35 -9.29
N GLN A 139 2.29 3.07 -8.72
CA GLN A 139 2.53 4.08 -7.68
C GLN A 139 1.62 3.85 -6.48
N GLY A 140 2.16 4.18 -5.28
CA GLY A 140 1.43 4.18 -4.03
C GLY A 140 0.90 5.55 -3.63
N SER A 141 0.29 5.64 -2.45
CA SER A 141 -0.07 6.89 -1.76
C SER A 141 -0.91 7.89 -2.57
N THR A 142 -1.71 7.41 -3.52
CA THR A 142 -2.56 8.28 -4.37
C THR A 142 -1.78 9.30 -5.22
N VAL A 143 -0.47 9.07 -5.41
CA VAL A 143 0.39 9.94 -6.23
C VAL A 143 -0.07 9.91 -7.69
N GLY A 144 -0.30 11.08 -8.29
CA GLY A 144 -0.70 11.21 -9.69
C GLY A 144 -2.13 10.75 -10.00
N LEU A 145 -2.97 10.49 -8.98
CA LEU A 145 -4.36 10.12 -9.15
C LEU A 145 -5.22 11.38 -9.43
N SER A 146 -6.14 11.25 -10.36
CA SER A 146 -7.14 12.28 -10.69
C SER A 146 -8.52 11.67 -10.85
N LEU A 147 -9.55 12.34 -10.32
CA LEU A 147 -10.96 12.08 -10.68
C LEU A 147 -11.28 12.88 -11.94
N VAL A 148 -11.78 12.20 -12.96
CA VAL A 148 -12.17 12.80 -14.23
C VAL A 148 -13.68 12.69 -14.38
N GLU A 149 -14.37 13.81 -14.28
CA GLU A 149 -15.84 13.88 -14.33
C GLU A 149 -16.36 13.84 -15.77
N GLU A 150 -15.57 14.34 -16.73
CA GLU A 150 -15.96 14.47 -18.13
C GLU A 150 -14.78 14.15 -19.07
N ALA A 151 -15.10 13.76 -20.30
CA ALA A 151 -14.11 13.42 -21.32
C ALA A 151 -13.11 14.54 -21.62
N SER A 152 -13.50 15.80 -21.43
CA SER A 152 -12.64 16.99 -21.63
C SER A 152 -11.42 17.02 -20.70
N GLY A 153 -11.49 16.42 -19.53
CA GLY A 153 -10.39 16.32 -18.56
C GLY A 153 -9.43 15.17 -18.77
N LEU A 154 -9.76 14.19 -19.63
CA LEU A 154 -9.07 12.91 -19.72
C LEU A 154 -7.61 13.05 -20.12
N GLU A 155 -7.29 13.80 -21.17
CA GLU A 155 -5.94 13.97 -21.69
C GLU A 155 -5.01 14.66 -20.64
N VAL A 156 -5.54 15.64 -19.93
CA VAL A 156 -4.79 16.33 -18.87
C VAL A 156 -4.47 15.39 -17.71
N ALA A 157 -5.44 14.59 -17.29
CA ALA A 157 -5.26 13.61 -16.22
C ALA A 157 -4.26 12.51 -16.61
N ILE A 158 -4.32 12.00 -17.85
CA ILE A 158 -3.35 11.03 -18.38
C ILE A 158 -1.94 11.64 -18.39
N ALA A 159 -1.79 12.88 -18.84
CA ALA A 159 -0.49 13.55 -18.86
C ALA A 159 0.08 13.73 -17.44
N ALA A 160 -0.77 14.09 -16.48
CA ALA A 160 -0.38 14.22 -15.07
C ALA A 160 0.08 12.88 -14.47
N ALA A 161 -0.66 11.79 -14.72
CA ALA A 161 -0.29 10.45 -14.25
C ALA A 161 1.01 9.94 -14.90
N ARG A 162 1.24 10.26 -16.18
CA ARG A 162 2.48 9.91 -16.90
C ARG A 162 3.75 10.57 -16.34
N ALA A 163 3.63 11.65 -15.58
CA ALA A 163 4.78 12.22 -14.90
C ALA A 163 5.38 11.25 -13.85
N PHE A 164 4.59 10.27 -13.39
CA PHE A 164 4.99 9.33 -12.34
C PHE A 164 5.18 7.90 -12.84
N ASP A 165 4.49 7.49 -13.93
CA ASP A 165 4.60 6.16 -14.51
C ASP A 165 4.23 6.20 -16.00
N ASP A 166 4.99 5.51 -16.83
CA ASP A 166 4.71 5.41 -18.27
C ASP A 166 3.42 4.63 -18.56
N LYS A 167 3.04 3.68 -17.68
CA LYS A 167 1.80 2.91 -17.73
C LYS A 167 0.73 3.61 -16.89
N VAL A 168 -0.31 4.10 -17.54
CA VAL A 168 -1.43 4.83 -16.89
C VAL A 168 -2.69 4.00 -16.94
N MET A 169 -3.31 3.81 -15.78
CA MET A 169 -4.59 3.12 -15.60
C MET A 169 -5.74 4.12 -15.57
N LEU A 170 -6.77 3.84 -16.35
CA LEU A 170 -8.09 4.46 -16.29
C LEU A 170 -9.03 3.44 -15.65
N GLU A 171 -9.67 3.78 -14.54
CA GLU A 171 -10.46 2.85 -13.74
C GLU A 171 -11.85 3.42 -13.48
N ARG A 172 -12.90 2.59 -13.55
CA ARG A 172 -14.24 3.00 -13.17
C ARG A 172 -14.27 3.53 -11.75
N TYR A 173 -14.81 4.72 -11.55
CA TYR A 173 -15.02 5.26 -10.22
C TYR A 173 -16.19 4.56 -9.51
N ILE A 174 -15.92 4.02 -8.34
CA ILE A 174 -16.96 3.42 -7.49
C ILE A 174 -17.33 4.44 -6.41
N LEU A 175 -18.52 5.02 -6.57
CA LEU A 175 -19.06 5.92 -5.53
C LEU A 175 -19.48 5.10 -4.30
N GLY A 176 -19.07 5.56 -3.10
CA GLY A 176 -19.43 4.90 -1.86
C GLY A 176 -18.38 5.07 -0.77
N ARG A 177 -18.36 4.14 0.18
CA ARG A 177 -17.49 4.15 1.36
C ARG A 177 -16.12 3.55 1.03
N GLU A 178 -15.07 4.06 1.67
CA GLU A 178 -13.72 3.49 1.57
C GLU A 178 -13.44 2.65 2.81
N LEU A 179 -13.14 1.35 2.58
CA LEU A 179 -12.86 0.40 3.65
C LEU A 179 -11.44 -0.14 3.48
N THR A 180 -10.85 -0.57 4.59
CA THR A 180 -9.51 -1.17 4.59
C THR A 180 -9.46 -2.36 5.56
N VAL A 181 -8.67 -3.38 5.22
CA VAL A 181 -8.47 -4.57 6.03
C VAL A 181 -6.98 -4.85 6.15
N GLY A 182 -6.46 -4.89 7.37
CA GLY A 182 -5.12 -5.41 7.64
C GLY A 182 -5.11 -6.94 7.61
N ILE A 183 -4.04 -7.50 7.07
CA ILE A 183 -3.76 -8.94 7.15
C ILE A 183 -2.49 -9.12 7.97
N LEU A 184 -2.47 -10.10 8.87
CA LEU A 184 -1.32 -10.45 9.70
C LEU A 184 -1.29 -11.96 9.95
N ASP A 185 -0.19 -12.63 9.61
CA ASP A 185 0.03 -14.07 9.79
C ASP A 185 -1.16 -14.91 9.29
N GLY A 186 -1.64 -14.64 8.08
CA GLY A 186 -2.76 -15.35 7.47
C GLY A 186 -4.12 -15.09 8.11
N ASN A 187 -4.25 -14.07 8.97
CA ASN A 187 -5.51 -13.67 9.58
C ASN A 187 -5.90 -12.25 9.20
N ALA A 188 -7.18 -12.05 8.88
CA ALA A 188 -7.71 -10.73 8.67
C ALA A 188 -7.96 -10.02 10.02
N LEU A 189 -7.50 -8.79 10.11
CA LEU A 189 -7.68 -7.91 11.26
C LEU A 189 -9.03 -7.19 11.20
N ALA A 190 -9.24 -6.19 12.07
CA ALA A 190 -10.47 -5.40 12.08
C ALA A 190 -10.59 -4.57 10.79
N VAL A 191 -11.78 -4.56 10.22
CA VAL A 191 -12.11 -3.67 9.09
C VAL A 191 -12.14 -2.23 9.57
N GLY A 192 -11.50 -1.34 8.84
CA GLY A 192 -11.57 0.10 9.07
C GLY A 192 -12.31 0.83 7.96
N GLU A 193 -12.85 2.00 8.28
CA GLU A 193 -13.43 2.94 7.34
C GLU A 193 -12.62 4.22 7.32
N ILE A 194 -12.45 4.79 6.12
CA ILE A 194 -11.74 6.03 5.89
C ILE A 194 -12.74 7.04 5.30
N ILE A 195 -12.94 8.14 6.00
CA ILE A 195 -13.86 9.21 5.61
C ILE A 195 -13.04 10.47 5.33
N PRO A 196 -12.78 10.83 4.06
CA PRO A 196 -12.05 12.05 3.72
C PRO A 196 -12.81 13.30 4.16
N ALA A 197 -12.14 14.27 4.78
CA ALA A 197 -12.78 15.49 5.30
C ALA A 197 -13.21 16.49 4.21
N GLY A 198 -12.72 16.38 2.98
CA GLY A 198 -12.88 17.40 1.93
C GLY A 198 -13.33 16.89 0.56
N GLY A 199 -13.79 15.64 0.42
CA GLY A 199 -14.18 15.12 -0.89
C GLY A 199 -14.35 13.60 -0.90
N ASP A 200 -14.66 13.07 -2.09
CA ASP A 200 -14.95 11.63 -2.28
C ASP A 200 -13.69 10.77 -2.44
N ILE A 201 -12.50 11.34 -2.41
CA ILE A 201 -11.23 10.64 -2.63
C ILE A 201 -10.28 10.88 -1.46
N PHE A 202 -9.71 9.79 -0.95
CA PHE A 202 -8.62 9.81 0.02
C PHE A 202 -7.30 10.10 -0.71
N ASP A 203 -7.05 11.38 -1.02
CA ASP A 203 -5.89 11.84 -1.74
C ASP A 203 -4.60 11.86 -0.89
N TYR A 204 -3.47 12.27 -1.50
CA TYR A 204 -2.18 12.34 -0.81
C TYR A 204 -2.24 13.27 0.42
N ALA A 205 -2.89 14.42 0.30
CA ALA A 205 -3.02 15.36 1.39
C ALA A 205 -3.86 14.77 2.54
N ALA A 206 -4.96 14.07 2.21
CA ALA A 206 -5.80 13.39 3.20
C ALA A 206 -5.06 12.26 3.93
N LYS A 207 -4.09 11.60 3.28
CA LYS A 207 -3.28 10.52 3.90
C LYS A 207 -2.26 11.01 4.92
N TYR A 208 -1.71 12.19 4.73
CA TYR A 208 -0.53 12.64 5.49
C TYR A 208 -0.75 13.93 6.28
N GLN A 209 -1.87 14.61 6.13
CA GLN A 209 -2.22 15.81 6.93
C GLN A 209 -3.12 15.44 8.10
N ALA A 210 -2.74 15.88 9.29
CA ALA A 210 -3.53 15.62 10.49
C ALA A 210 -4.95 16.21 10.36
N GLY A 211 -5.98 15.38 10.56
CA GLY A 211 -7.38 15.78 10.48
C GLY A 211 -7.96 15.87 9.06
N ALA A 212 -7.23 15.46 8.03
CA ALA A 212 -7.71 15.44 6.64
C ALA A 212 -8.60 14.23 6.31
N ALA A 213 -8.64 13.24 7.18
CA ALA A 213 -9.58 12.13 7.15
C ALA A 213 -9.95 11.67 8.55
N GLU A 214 -11.17 11.16 8.72
CA GLU A 214 -11.57 10.40 9.88
C GLU A 214 -11.37 8.90 9.59
N GLU A 215 -10.74 8.19 10.52
CA GLU A 215 -10.43 6.77 10.38
C GLU A 215 -11.10 6.00 11.54
N ILE A 216 -12.11 5.21 11.22
CA ILE A 216 -12.96 4.51 12.19
C ILE A 216 -12.56 3.03 12.22
N PHE A 217 -12.14 2.54 13.40
CA PHE A 217 -11.79 1.13 13.64
C PHE A 217 -12.45 0.61 14.93
N PRO A 218 -13.27 -0.46 14.89
CA PRO A 218 -13.78 -1.10 13.68
C PRO A 218 -14.75 -0.20 12.91
N ALA A 219 -14.90 -0.41 11.61
CA ALA A 219 -15.87 0.28 10.76
C ALA A 219 -17.31 0.02 11.22
N ASP A 220 -18.18 1.02 11.10
CA ASP A 220 -19.62 0.87 11.37
C ASP A 220 -20.33 0.25 10.15
N ILE A 221 -20.18 -1.07 10.03
CA ILE A 221 -20.79 -1.93 8.99
C ILE A 221 -21.36 -3.19 9.66
N ASP A 222 -22.30 -3.86 8.98
CA ASP A 222 -22.86 -5.10 9.47
C ASP A 222 -21.85 -6.26 9.45
N SER A 223 -22.17 -7.31 10.21
CA SER A 223 -21.27 -8.46 10.37
C SER A 223 -21.06 -9.26 9.07
N GLU A 224 -22.04 -9.30 8.17
CA GLU A 224 -21.92 -10.00 6.87
C GLU A 224 -20.93 -9.26 5.98
N THR A 225 -21.05 -7.95 5.88
CA THR A 225 -20.12 -7.07 5.16
C THR A 225 -18.71 -7.15 5.74
N THR A 226 -18.60 -7.16 7.08
CA THR A 226 -17.31 -7.32 7.77
C THR A 226 -16.63 -8.63 7.38
N LEU A 227 -17.33 -9.76 7.50
CA LEU A 227 -16.78 -11.07 7.13
C LEU A 227 -16.41 -11.13 5.64
N ARG A 228 -17.25 -10.57 4.78
CA ARG A 228 -16.99 -10.55 3.35
C ARG A 228 -15.75 -9.73 2.99
N ALA A 229 -15.52 -8.59 3.65
CA ALA A 229 -14.32 -7.78 3.44
C ALA A 229 -13.06 -8.53 3.90
N GLN A 230 -13.13 -9.21 5.04
CA GLN A 230 -12.04 -10.04 5.57
C GLN A 230 -11.72 -11.22 4.66
N GLU A 231 -12.72 -11.95 4.18
CA GLU A 231 -12.55 -13.07 3.22
C GLU A 231 -11.91 -12.60 1.91
N LEU A 232 -12.41 -11.51 1.34
CA LEU A 232 -11.83 -10.93 0.12
C LEU A 232 -10.40 -10.45 0.35
N GLY A 233 -10.12 -9.86 1.52
CA GLY A 233 -8.78 -9.43 1.90
C GLY A 233 -7.79 -10.58 1.92
N LEU A 234 -8.14 -11.69 2.58
CA LEU A 234 -7.32 -12.91 2.60
C LEU A 234 -7.15 -13.50 1.21
N LEU A 235 -8.24 -13.60 0.44
CA LEU A 235 -8.24 -14.18 -0.90
C LEU A 235 -7.26 -13.45 -1.84
N VAL A 236 -7.26 -12.11 -1.86
CA VAL A 236 -6.36 -11.34 -2.73
C VAL A 236 -4.93 -11.31 -2.20
N HIS A 237 -4.74 -11.33 -0.88
CA HIS A 237 -3.44 -11.47 -0.26
C HIS A 237 -2.75 -12.78 -0.71
N GLU A 238 -3.46 -13.89 -0.65
CA GLU A 238 -2.98 -15.20 -1.10
C GLU A 238 -2.75 -15.24 -2.62
N ALA A 239 -3.65 -14.65 -3.42
CA ALA A 239 -3.53 -14.60 -4.86
C ALA A 239 -2.26 -13.87 -5.33
N LEU A 240 -1.85 -12.84 -4.60
CA LEU A 240 -0.62 -12.10 -4.82
C LEU A 240 0.63 -12.75 -4.19
N LYS A 241 0.48 -13.89 -3.49
CA LYS A 241 1.57 -14.60 -2.78
C LYS A 241 2.31 -13.70 -1.79
N LEU A 242 1.57 -12.94 -1.03
CA LEU A 242 2.15 -12.00 -0.07
C LEU A 242 2.68 -12.72 1.16
N GLY A 243 3.56 -12.04 1.88
CA GLY A 243 4.16 -12.54 3.12
C GLY A 243 3.31 -12.26 4.36
N ALA A 244 3.95 -12.14 5.51
CA ALA A 244 3.30 -12.13 6.81
C ALA A 244 2.23 -11.05 7.01
N TYR A 245 2.28 -9.94 6.30
CA TYR A 245 1.33 -8.85 6.47
C TYR A 245 1.09 -8.07 5.17
N SER A 246 -0.08 -7.46 5.09
CA SER A 246 -0.46 -6.51 4.04
C SER A 246 -1.65 -5.66 4.50
N ARG A 247 -2.05 -4.70 3.66
CA ARG A 247 -3.31 -3.98 3.81
C ARG A 247 -4.05 -3.97 2.47
N VAL A 248 -5.32 -4.34 2.51
CA VAL A 248 -6.19 -4.39 1.34
C VAL A 248 -7.19 -3.25 1.42
N ASP A 249 -7.27 -2.44 0.37
CA ASP A 249 -8.13 -1.27 0.30
C ASP A 249 -9.32 -1.53 -0.65
N PHE A 250 -10.52 -1.10 -0.24
CA PHE A 250 -11.78 -1.39 -0.92
C PHE A 250 -12.63 -0.12 -1.12
N ARG A 251 -13.50 -0.15 -2.13
CA ARG A 251 -14.70 0.69 -2.16
C ARG A 251 -15.92 -0.20 -1.95
N MET A 252 -16.86 0.28 -1.13
CA MET A 252 -18.17 -0.34 -0.93
C MET A 252 -19.21 0.56 -1.56
N ASP A 253 -19.92 0.07 -2.58
CA ASP A 253 -20.96 0.82 -3.27
C ASP A 253 -22.25 0.95 -2.46
N ALA A 254 -23.24 1.70 -2.98
CA ALA A 254 -24.52 1.93 -2.33
C ALA A 254 -25.37 0.66 -2.14
N HIS A 255 -25.00 -0.44 -2.79
CA HIS A 255 -25.67 -1.75 -2.67
C HIS A 255 -24.93 -2.68 -1.70
N GLY A 256 -23.87 -2.20 -1.04
CA GLY A 256 -23.03 -2.98 -0.14
C GLY A 256 -22.03 -3.90 -0.85
N LYS A 257 -21.90 -3.80 -2.18
CA LYS A 257 -20.91 -4.59 -2.90
C LYS A 257 -19.51 -4.03 -2.70
N LEU A 258 -18.58 -4.92 -2.34
CA LEU A 258 -17.17 -4.61 -2.14
C LEU A 258 -16.40 -4.75 -3.45
N TRP A 259 -15.51 -3.78 -3.69
CA TRP A 259 -14.64 -3.71 -4.85
C TRP A 259 -13.20 -3.53 -4.36
N VAL A 260 -12.34 -4.50 -4.61
CA VAL A 260 -10.92 -4.43 -4.25
C VAL A 260 -10.23 -3.40 -5.12
N LEU A 261 -9.58 -2.42 -4.54
CA LEU A 261 -8.81 -1.38 -5.25
C LEU A 261 -7.36 -1.79 -5.45
N GLU A 262 -6.68 -2.08 -4.36
CA GLU A 262 -5.25 -2.41 -4.32
C GLU A 262 -4.87 -3.16 -3.04
N VAL A 263 -3.67 -3.73 -3.04
CA VAL A 263 -3.06 -4.33 -1.85
C VAL A 263 -1.69 -3.69 -1.61
N ASN A 264 -1.49 -3.20 -0.40
CA ASN A 264 -0.24 -2.58 0.02
C ASN A 264 0.63 -3.60 0.76
N THR A 265 1.86 -3.83 0.27
CA THR A 265 2.79 -4.84 0.83
C THR A 265 3.64 -4.31 1.98
N LEU A 266 3.89 -3.01 2.01
CA LEU A 266 4.55 -2.30 3.11
C LEU A 266 3.66 -1.15 3.59
N PRO A 267 2.49 -1.45 4.19
CA PRO A 267 1.60 -0.41 4.70
C PRO A 267 2.27 0.37 5.83
N GLY A 268 1.86 1.63 6.01
CA GLY A 268 2.39 2.47 7.07
C GLY A 268 2.37 1.80 8.45
N LEU A 269 3.49 1.91 9.17
CA LEU A 269 3.72 1.30 10.48
C LEU A 269 4.01 2.33 11.58
N SER A 270 3.54 3.58 11.44
CA SER A 270 3.46 4.48 12.60
C SER A 270 2.23 4.12 13.45
N ILE A 271 2.22 4.46 14.73
CA ILE A 271 1.08 4.19 15.62
C ILE A 271 -0.25 4.74 15.06
N GLY A 272 -0.18 5.85 14.31
CA GLY A 272 -1.35 6.46 13.66
C GLY A 272 -1.74 5.84 12.33
N SER A 273 -0.98 4.89 11.79
CA SER A 273 -1.25 4.29 10.47
C SER A 273 -2.38 3.26 10.51
N LEU A 274 -2.99 3.00 9.37
CA LEU A 274 -4.18 2.16 9.23
C LEU A 274 -3.95 0.70 9.67
N LEU A 275 -2.82 0.08 9.31
CA LEU A 275 -2.53 -1.30 9.72
C LEU A 275 -2.39 -1.44 11.25
N PRO A 276 -1.61 -0.61 11.97
CA PRO A 276 -1.59 -0.63 13.43
C PRO A 276 -2.95 -0.37 14.07
N LYS A 277 -3.77 0.55 13.54
CA LYS A 277 -5.14 0.77 14.04
C LYS A 277 -6.03 -0.46 13.85
N SER A 278 -5.95 -1.10 12.69
CA SER A 278 -6.65 -2.36 12.40
C SER A 278 -6.23 -3.47 13.39
N ALA A 279 -4.92 -3.57 13.69
CA ALA A 279 -4.37 -4.52 14.66
C ALA A 279 -4.87 -4.26 16.09
N VAL A 280 -4.81 -3.01 16.55
CA VAL A 280 -5.28 -2.63 17.89
C VAL A 280 -6.77 -2.93 18.07
N ALA A 281 -7.60 -2.61 17.06
CA ALA A 281 -9.03 -2.93 17.09
C ALA A 281 -9.31 -4.45 17.06
N ALA A 282 -8.37 -5.26 16.58
CA ALA A 282 -8.39 -6.72 16.64
C ALA A 282 -7.74 -7.31 17.92
N GLY A 283 -7.28 -6.46 18.85
CA GLY A 283 -6.69 -6.86 20.13
C GLY A 283 -5.17 -7.11 20.10
N VAL A 284 -4.47 -6.73 19.01
CA VAL A 284 -3.02 -6.83 18.84
C VAL A 284 -2.40 -5.45 19.02
N ASP A 285 -1.62 -5.23 20.07
CA ASP A 285 -0.96 -3.96 20.29
C ASP A 285 0.21 -3.72 19.32
N PHE A 286 0.72 -2.49 19.29
CA PHE A 286 1.75 -2.09 18.33
C PHE A 286 3.07 -2.86 18.50
N VAL A 287 3.46 -3.17 19.73
CA VAL A 287 4.71 -3.92 20.00
C VAL A 287 4.53 -5.35 19.54
N GLU A 288 3.41 -5.99 19.89
CA GLU A 288 3.07 -7.34 19.45
C GLU A 288 2.99 -7.42 17.92
N LEU A 289 2.37 -6.42 17.25
CA LEU A 289 2.34 -6.37 15.78
C LEU A 289 3.76 -6.41 15.18
N CYS A 290 4.66 -5.55 15.66
CA CYS A 290 6.04 -5.51 15.17
C CYS A 290 6.79 -6.80 15.45
N GLU A 291 6.62 -7.39 16.65
CA GLU A 291 7.22 -8.67 17.01
C GLU A 291 6.76 -9.80 16.10
N ARG A 292 5.45 -9.92 15.87
CA ARG A 292 4.89 -10.94 14.98
C ARG A 292 5.43 -10.82 13.56
N ILE A 293 5.52 -9.59 13.02
CA ILE A 293 6.13 -9.31 11.72
C ILE A 293 7.59 -9.79 11.68
N CYS A 294 8.37 -9.50 12.74
CA CYS A 294 9.76 -9.95 12.82
C CYS A 294 9.89 -11.47 12.91
N VAL A 295 9.08 -12.12 13.76
CA VAL A 295 9.11 -13.57 13.95
C VAL A 295 8.76 -14.31 12.66
N SER A 296 7.72 -13.86 11.94
CA SER A 296 7.35 -14.43 10.63
C SER A 296 8.50 -14.38 9.64
N ALA A 297 9.21 -13.26 9.56
CA ALA A 297 10.35 -13.10 8.66
C ALA A 297 11.54 -14.01 9.02
N LEU A 298 11.78 -14.26 10.31
CA LEU A 298 12.87 -15.14 10.79
C LEU A 298 12.54 -16.62 10.66
N THR A 299 11.27 -17.00 10.76
CA THR A 299 10.84 -18.41 10.69
C THR A 299 10.53 -18.88 9.28
N GLY A 300 10.48 -17.96 8.31
CA GLY A 300 10.05 -18.26 6.95
C GLY A 300 8.58 -18.71 6.89
N ALA A 301 7.80 -18.35 7.91
CA ALA A 301 6.36 -18.57 7.90
C ALA A 301 5.74 -17.68 6.81
N PRO A 302 4.81 -18.23 6.00
CA PRO A 302 4.14 -17.47 4.94
C PRO A 302 3.35 -16.31 5.48
#